data_d2b0ef8fffa2c8aed2f9ab39b0bfda25
#
_entry.id   d2b0ef8fffa2c8aed2f9ab39b0bfda25
#
_cell.length_a   1.000
_cell.length_b   1.000
_cell.length_c   1.000
_cell.angle_alpha   90.00
_cell.angle_beta   90.00
_cell.angle_gamma   90.00
#
_symmetry.space_group_name_H-M   'P 1'
#
loop_
_entity.id
_entity.type
_entity.pdbx_description
1 polymer ?
#
loop_
_entity_poly.entity_id
_entity_poly.type
_entity_poly.pdbx_seq_one_letter_code
_entity_poly.pdbx_strand_id
1 'polypeptide(L)'
;MKISRRESMQLSAGALASFSGLAVSQAAAQTAPAGLAEAPLRNISSLPLKPDGSAPEYTPQEAGTITGVLWRTKNQTPEIEFDYRKMKVKLDARGTAKLSGTLTFPDLEKLPRHSYVTLLQCGAATPRGIVKWSGVRFSDFANMVGMQRFASYGRLIGSDGYYIDEDMATLMHPQVVLAWLLNDQPIPPQHGAPLRLIIPFRYGARSLKAITDIQFTATTFAPAKPWPT
;
A
#
# COMPACT_ATOMS: atom_id res chain seq x y z
N MET A 1 -20.19 19.30 64.70
CA MET A 1 -19.06 18.77 65.45
C MET A 1 -17.90 18.62 64.51
N LYS A 2 -16.91 19.55 64.57
CA LYS A 2 -15.73 19.61 63.71
C LYS A 2 -14.67 18.68 64.25
N ILE A 3 -14.21 17.73 63.48
CA ILE A 3 -13.03 16.93 63.84
C ILE A 3 -11.87 17.41 62.97
N SER A 4 -10.80 17.83 63.69
CA SER A 4 -9.60 18.52 63.24
C SER A 4 -8.63 17.57 62.55
N ARG A 5 -8.00 18.07 61.49
CA ARG A 5 -6.84 17.50 60.80
C ARG A 5 -5.57 17.68 61.64
N ARG A 6 -5.36 16.91 62.67
CA ARG A 6 -4.03 16.86 63.38
C ARG A 6 -4.04 15.71 64.35
N GLU A 7 -3.85 14.50 63.89
CA GLU A 7 -3.36 13.39 64.72
C GLU A 7 -3.26 12.15 63.83
N SER A 8 -2.15 11.99 63.20
CA SER A 8 -1.63 10.71 62.70
C SER A 8 -0.22 10.95 62.08
N MET A 9 0.63 11.58 62.85
CA MET A 9 2.09 11.46 62.63
C MET A 9 2.64 10.94 63.96
N GLN A 10 2.78 9.62 64.02
CA GLN A 10 3.83 9.02 64.86
C GLN A 10 3.93 7.51 64.60
N LEU A 11 5.17 7.16 64.19
CA LEU A 11 5.86 5.92 64.50
C LEU A 11 5.44 4.62 63.77
N SER A 12 6.28 4.23 62.79
CA SER A 12 7.17 3.09 63.10
C SER A 12 8.32 3.02 62.07
N ALA A 13 9.50 3.30 62.58
CA ALA A 13 10.77 2.90 61.95
C ALA A 13 10.86 1.36 62.08
N GLY A 14 11.35 0.72 61.02
CA GLY A 14 11.86 -0.65 61.13
C GLY A 14 11.30 -1.63 60.14
N ALA A 15 11.94 -1.75 58.99
CA ALA A 15 12.34 -3.00 58.34
C ALA A 15 12.96 -2.69 56.98
N LEU A 16 14.27 -2.56 56.94
CA LEU A 16 15.06 -2.76 55.76
C LEU A 16 14.92 -4.23 55.37
N ALA A 17 14.01 -4.54 54.48
CA ALA A 17 13.95 -5.83 53.79
C ALA A 17 14.61 -5.63 52.41
N SER A 18 15.77 -6.19 52.28
CA SER A 18 16.56 -6.38 51.07
C SER A 18 15.69 -7.01 49.96
N PHE A 19 15.31 -6.24 48.97
CA PHE A 19 14.79 -6.74 47.70
C PHE A 19 15.97 -7.14 46.80
N SER A 20 16.57 -8.28 47.08
CA SER A 20 17.38 -9.04 46.16
C SER A 20 16.46 -10.08 45.53
N GLY A 21 16.16 -9.90 44.25
CA GLY A 21 15.45 -10.91 43.49
C GLY A 21 14.51 -10.31 42.41
N LEU A 22 15.06 -9.54 41.46
CA LEU A 22 14.42 -9.41 40.17
C LEU A 22 14.51 -10.79 39.49
N ALA A 23 13.54 -11.64 39.77
CA ALA A 23 13.26 -12.80 38.91
C ALA A 23 12.85 -12.27 37.55
N VAL A 24 13.78 -12.24 36.59
CA VAL A 24 13.44 -12.14 35.18
C VAL A 24 12.55 -13.33 34.88
N SER A 25 11.25 -13.08 34.77
CA SER A 25 10.30 -14.06 34.28
C SER A 25 10.77 -14.45 32.88
N GLN A 26 11.44 -15.59 32.77
CA GLN A 26 11.63 -16.24 31.46
C GLN A 26 10.23 -16.46 30.91
N ALA A 27 9.89 -15.73 29.85
CA ALA A 27 8.70 -16.00 29.09
C ALA A 27 8.81 -17.49 28.67
N ALA A 28 7.91 -18.30 29.23
CA ALA A 28 7.81 -19.70 28.88
C ALA A 28 7.61 -19.75 27.35
N ALA A 29 8.53 -20.39 26.65
CA ALA A 29 8.37 -20.65 25.24
C ALA A 29 7.04 -21.39 25.07
N GLN A 30 6.07 -20.76 24.42
CA GLN A 30 4.79 -21.37 24.11
C GLN A 30 5.08 -22.53 23.16
N THR A 31 4.98 -23.75 23.63
CA THR A 31 5.05 -24.94 22.77
C THR A 31 3.90 -24.86 21.76
N ALA A 32 4.22 -25.06 20.50
CA ALA A 32 3.21 -25.09 19.44
C ALA A 32 2.12 -26.12 19.77
N PRO A 33 0.84 -25.84 19.46
CA PRO A 33 -0.24 -26.79 19.64
C PRO A 33 0.05 -28.12 18.94
N ALA A 34 -0.36 -29.22 19.53
CA ALA A 34 -0.20 -30.54 18.91
C ALA A 34 -0.85 -30.58 17.52
N GLY A 35 -0.08 -30.92 16.51
CA GLY A 35 -0.53 -30.95 15.11
C GLY A 35 -0.12 -29.72 14.27
N LEU A 36 0.47 -28.69 14.88
CA LEU A 36 1.10 -27.58 14.16
C LEU A 36 2.62 -27.69 14.28
N ALA A 37 3.33 -27.47 13.18
CA ALA A 37 4.78 -27.42 13.13
C ALA A 37 5.24 -26.00 12.81
N GLU A 38 6.39 -25.60 13.33
CA GLU A 38 7.00 -24.33 12.94
C GLU A 38 7.33 -24.37 11.45
N ALA A 39 6.86 -23.36 10.71
CA ALA A 39 7.23 -23.14 9.32
C ALA A 39 8.33 -22.09 9.22
N PRO A 40 9.30 -22.24 8.33
CA PRO A 40 10.35 -21.24 8.15
C PRO A 40 9.73 -19.90 7.69
N LEU A 41 9.96 -18.85 8.46
CA LEU A 41 9.54 -17.50 8.11
C LEU A 41 10.41 -16.96 6.97
N ARG A 42 9.78 -16.27 6.02
CA ARG A 42 10.54 -15.55 4.98
C ARG A 42 11.22 -14.34 5.62
N ASN A 43 12.50 -14.17 5.32
CA ASN A 43 13.22 -12.97 5.70
C ASN A 43 12.84 -11.83 4.73
N ILE A 44 11.86 -11.01 5.13
CA ILE A 44 11.38 -9.87 4.35
C ILE A 44 11.73 -8.60 5.14
N SER A 45 12.44 -7.67 4.49
CA SER A 45 12.70 -6.37 5.10
C SER A 45 11.39 -5.62 5.35
N SER A 46 11.20 -5.12 6.56
CA SER A 46 10.02 -4.31 6.91
C SER A 46 9.98 -3.01 6.12
N LEU A 47 8.78 -2.52 5.83
CA LEU A 47 8.59 -1.19 5.27
C LEU A 47 8.87 -0.12 6.35
N PRO A 48 9.60 0.96 6.03
CA PRO A 48 9.88 2.05 6.97
C PRO A 48 8.65 2.97 7.08
N LEU A 49 7.58 2.50 7.73
CA LEU A 49 6.37 3.30 7.89
C LEU A 49 6.50 4.31 9.03
N LYS A 50 5.80 5.44 8.91
CA LYS A 50 5.60 6.39 10.00
C LYS A 50 4.64 5.82 11.06
N PRO A 51 4.56 6.42 12.27
CA PRO A 51 3.66 5.95 13.34
C PRO A 51 2.18 5.93 12.93
N ASP A 52 1.77 6.79 12.01
CA ASP A 52 0.41 6.85 11.46
C ASP A 52 0.14 5.82 10.34
N GLY A 53 1.11 4.97 10.03
CA GLY A 53 1.04 3.95 8.98
C GLY A 53 1.31 4.46 7.56
N SER A 54 1.52 5.78 7.37
CA SER A 54 1.88 6.35 6.08
C SER A 54 3.34 6.05 5.71
N ALA A 55 3.64 6.12 4.41
CA ALA A 55 5.02 6.00 3.94
C ALA A 55 5.81 7.29 4.17
N PRO A 56 7.10 7.22 4.52
CA PRO A 56 7.97 8.41 4.49
C PRO A 56 8.06 8.96 3.06
N GLU A 57 8.15 10.27 2.96
CA GLU A 57 8.49 10.95 1.73
C GLU A 57 9.95 11.39 1.80
N TYR A 58 10.65 11.24 0.70
CA TYR A 58 12.06 11.55 0.56
C TYR A 58 12.24 12.83 -0.24
N THR A 59 13.43 13.40 -0.20
CA THR A 59 13.76 14.60 -0.97
C THR A 59 13.95 14.26 -2.45
N PRO A 60 13.79 15.22 -3.37
CA PRO A 60 14.08 14.99 -4.79
C PRO A 60 15.51 14.50 -5.07
N GLN A 61 16.48 14.90 -4.23
CA GLN A 61 17.88 14.50 -4.35
C GLN A 61 18.11 13.03 -4.02
N GLU A 62 17.24 12.41 -3.23
CA GLU A 62 17.30 10.98 -2.91
C GLU A 62 16.68 10.11 -3.98
N ALA A 63 15.99 10.71 -4.96
CA ALA A 63 15.40 9.96 -6.07
C ALA A 63 16.49 9.36 -6.95
N GLY A 64 16.47 8.05 -7.08
CA GLY A 64 17.41 7.25 -7.87
C GLY A 64 16.70 6.34 -8.87
N THR A 65 17.16 5.12 -8.99
CA THR A 65 16.65 4.12 -9.91
C THR A 65 15.97 2.97 -9.15
N ILE A 66 15.09 2.25 -9.85
CA ILE A 66 14.53 0.99 -9.36
C ILE A 66 15.45 -0.15 -9.79
N THR A 67 15.97 -0.90 -8.84
CA THR A 67 16.78 -2.10 -9.11
C THR A 67 15.85 -3.30 -9.30
N GLY A 68 16.09 -4.04 -10.38
CA GLY A 68 15.32 -5.24 -10.70
C GLY A 68 13.95 -4.97 -11.34
N VAL A 69 13.46 -5.99 -12.00
CA VAL A 69 12.15 -6.01 -12.66
C VAL A 69 11.44 -7.30 -12.29
N LEU A 70 10.16 -7.22 -11.98
CA LEU A 70 9.33 -8.38 -11.71
C LEU A 70 8.00 -8.22 -12.46
N TRP A 71 7.75 -9.11 -13.41
CA TRP A 71 6.47 -9.32 -14.06
C TRP A 71 5.98 -10.73 -13.78
N ARG A 72 4.67 -10.91 -13.83
CA ARG A 72 4.09 -12.23 -13.71
C ARG A 72 4.42 -13.15 -14.88
N THR A 73 4.54 -12.60 -16.06
CA THR A 73 4.90 -13.29 -17.31
C THR A 73 6.40 -13.61 -17.38
N LYS A 74 6.97 -14.23 -16.32
CA LYS A 74 8.40 -14.62 -16.24
C LYS A 74 9.35 -13.46 -16.59
N ASN A 75 9.02 -12.27 -16.07
CA ASN A 75 9.76 -11.02 -16.30
C ASN A 75 9.75 -10.50 -17.76
N GLN A 76 8.89 -11.01 -18.61
CA GLN A 76 8.64 -10.43 -19.93
C GLN A 76 7.67 -9.26 -19.79
N THR A 77 8.06 -8.10 -20.31
CA THR A 77 7.19 -6.94 -20.40
C THR A 77 6.08 -7.24 -21.41
N PRO A 78 4.79 -7.11 -21.04
CA PRO A 78 3.70 -7.30 -21.98
C PRO A 78 3.75 -6.31 -23.14
N GLU A 79 3.33 -6.73 -24.33
CA GLU A 79 3.17 -5.86 -25.49
C GLU A 79 1.83 -5.10 -25.38
N ILE A 80 1.91 -3.80 -25.07
CA ILE A 80 0.76 -2.90 -24.99
C ILE A 80 1.16 -1.51 -25.51
N GLU A 81 0.19 -0.61 -25.63
CA GLU A 81 0.49 0.82 -25.83
C GLU A 81 1.20 1.38 -24.57
N PHE A 82 2.43 1.85 -24.73
CA PHE A 82 3.22 2.40 -23.62
C PHE A 82 3.15 3.92 -23.51
N ASP A 83 2.71 4.61 -24.55
CA ASP A 83 2.49 6.05 -24.49
C ASP A 83 1.25 6.35 -23.62
N TYR A 84 1.49 6.90 -22.44
CA TYR A 84 0.41 7.24 -21.52
C TYR A 84 -0.63 8.20 -22.12
N ARG A 85 -0.25 8.99 -23.14
CA ARG A 85 -1.18 9.90 -23.82
C ARG A 85 -2.21 9.16 -24.67
N LYS A 86 -1.91 7.93 -25.05
CA LYS A 86 -2.77 7.05 -25.85
C LYS A 86 -3.44 5.95 -25.03
N MET A 87 -3.19 5.92 -23.70
CA MET A 87 -3.72 4.88 -22.83
C MET A 87 -5.24 4.78 -22.91
N LYS A 88 -5.73 3.56 -22.78
CA LYS A 88 -7.16 3.23 -22.62
C LYS A 88 -7.30 2.24 -21.48
N VAL A 89 -8.03 2.62 -20.44
CA VAL A 89 -8.28 1.79 -19.27
C VAL A 89 -9.79 1.57 -19.15
N LYS A 90 -10.21 0.33 -19.07
CA LYS A 90 -11.62 0.01 -18.88
C LYS A 90 -12.01 0.31 -17.42
N LEU A 91 -13.04 1.12 -17.25
CA LEU A 91 -13.65 1.40 -15.95
C LEU A 91 -15.02 0.73 -15.87
N ASP A 92 -15.17 -0.18 -14.93
CA ASP A 92 -16.44 -0.85 -14.62
C ASP A 92 -16.84 -0.56 -13.17
N ALA A 93 -17.70 0.41 -12.99
CA ALA A 93 -18.14 0.85 -11.66
C ALA A 93 -19.22 -0.06 -11.04
N ARG A 94 -19.82 -0.99 -11.77
CA ARG A 94 -20.84 -1.92 -11.26
C ARG A 94 -21.94 -1.24 -10.43
N GLY A 95 -22.36 -0.05 -10.85
CA GLY A 95 -23.37 0.74 -10.15
C GLY A 95 -22.87 1.48 -8.90
N THR A 96 -21.58 1.41 -8.59
CA THR A 96 -20.99 2.08 -7.40
C THR A 96 -20.31 3.41 -7.72
N ALA A 97 -20.34 3.86 -8.96
CA ALA A 97 -19.95 5.20 -9.38
C ALA A 97 -20.88 5.69 -10.51
N LYS A 98 -20.89 7.01 -10.76
CA LYS A 98 -21.72 7.63 -11.80
C LYS A 98 -21.21 7.34 -13.21
N LEU A 99 -19.89 7.20 -13.38
CA LEU A 99 -19.25 7.01 -14.68
C LEU A 99 -18.66 5.60 -14.78
N SER A 100 -18.81 5.01 -15.96
CA SER A 100 -18.17 3.76 -16.40
C SER A 100 -17.82 3.90 -17.88
N GLY A 101 -16.90 3.09 -18.39
CA GLY A 101 -16.51 3.10 -19.79
C GLY A 101 -15.01 3.07 -20.00
N THR A 102 -14.49 3.81 -20.97
CA THR A 102 -13.06 3.89 -21.26
C THR A 102 -12.47 5.17 -20.67
N LEU A 103 -11.61 5.02 -19.69
CA LEU A 103 -10.80 6.10 -19.14
C LEU A 103 -9.59 6.35 -20.07
N THR A 104 -9.34 7.61 -20.37
CA THR A 104 -8.25 8.05 -21.24
C THR A 104 -7.35 9.05 -20.51
N PHE A 105 -6.17 9.36 -21.06
CA PHE A 105 -5.28 10.36 -20.46
C PHE A 105 -5.93 11.76 -20.37
N PRO A 106 -6.66 12.27 -21.40
CA PRO A 106 -7.40 13.53 -21.31
C PRO A 106 -8.38 13.64 -20.12
N ASP A 107 -8.84 12.52 -19.57
CA ASP A 107 -9.69 12.53 -18.38
C ASP A 107 -8.86 12.75 -17.12
N LEU A 108 -7.69 12.11 -17.03
CA LEU A 108 -6.80 12.23 -15.88
C LEU A 108 -6.04 13.56 -15.85
N GLU A 109 -5.63 14.10 -17.00
CA GLU A 109 -4.84 15.34 -17.04
C GLU A 109 -5.60 16.58 -16.55
N LYS A 110 -6.95 16.52 -16.50
CA LYS A 110 -7.81 17.58 -15.92
C LYS A 110 -7.75 17.61 -14.40
N LEU A 111 -7.27 16.56 -13.77
CA LEU A 111 -7.19 16.44 -12.31
C LEU A 111 -5.89 17.07 -11.78
N PRO A 112 -5.87 17.48 -10.51
CA PRO A 112 -4.65 17.99 -9.88
C PRO A 112 -3.52 16.97 -9.96
N ARG A 113 -2.37 17.39 -10.48
CA ARG A 113 -1.18 16.56 -10.57
C ARG A 113 -0.42 16.57 -9.25
N HIS A 114 -0.07 15.40 -8.76
CA HIS A 114 0.70 15.19 -7.55
C HIS A 114 2.01 14.45 -7.86
N SER A 115 3.05 14.73 -7.07
CA SER A 115 4.34 14.08 -7.17
C SER A 115 4.86 13.75 -5.78
N TYR A 116 5.39 12.54 -5.62
CA TYR A 116 5.98 12.05 -4.37
C TYR A 116 7.30 11.33 -4.66
N VAL A 117 8.28 11.51 -3.79
CA VAL A 117 9.47 10.68 -3.75
C VAL A 117 9.31 9.66 -2.64
N THR A 118 9.14 8.40 -3.00
CA THR A 118 8.85 7.33 -2.05
C THR A 118 9.67 6.09 -2.33
N LEU A 119 9.82 5.24 -1.32
CA LEU A 119 10.42 3.92 -1.49
C LEU A 119 9.42 2.97 -2.15
N LEU A 120 9.78 2.42 -3.28
CA LEU A 120 9.20 1.19 -3.80
C LEU A 120 10.01 0.01 -3.27
N GLN A 121 9.37 -0.91 -2.55
CA GLN A 121 10.03 -2.10 -2.02
C GLN A 121 9.16 -3.32 -2.26
N CYS A 122 9.73 -4.35 -2.88
CA CYS A 122 9.11 -5.68 -2.99
C CYS A 122 9.25 -6.44 -1.67
N GLY A 123 8.45 -7.49 -1.47
CA GLY A 123 8.68 -8.47 -0.40
C GLY A 123 9.94 -9.32 -0.59
N ALA A 124 10.49 -9.38 -1.82
CA ALA A 124 11.83 -9.88 -2.11
C ALA A 124 12.84 -8.72 -2.06
N ALA A 125 14.14 -9.03 -2.15
CA ALA A 125 15.20 -8.02 -2.13
C ALA A 125 15.06 -6.99 -3.27
N THR A 126 14.56 -7.43 -4.42
CA THR A 126 14.27 -6.59 -5.60
C THR A 126 12.87 -6.91 -6.16
N PRO A 127 12.20 -5.99 -6.89
CA PRO A 127 12.62 -4.62 -7.18
C PRO A 127 12.56 -3.70 -5.95
N ARG A 128 13.50 -2.75 -5.88
CA ARG A 128 13.58 -1.74 -4.84
C ARG A 128 14.17 -0.44 -5.38
N GLY A 129 13.69 0.71 -4.90
CA GLY A 129 14.26 2.02 -5.20
C GLY A 129 13.48 3.16 -4.59
N ILE A 130 14.18 4.23 -4.21
CA ILE A 130 13.56 5.52 -3.87
C ILE A 130 13.42 6.28 -5.17
N VAL A 131 12.21 6.64 -5.57
CA VAL A 131 11.93 7.26 -6.86
C VAL A 131 10.77 8.24 -6.75
N LYS A 132 10.75 9.20 -7.68
CA LYS A 132 9.66 10.18 -7.81
C LYS A 132 8.57 9.61 -8.73
N TRP A 133 7.37 9.47 -8.19
CA TRP A 133 6.17 9.16 -8.95
C TRP A 133 5.36 10.42 -9.19
N SER A 134 4.84 10.60 -10.40
CA SER A 134 3.94 11.71 -10.71
C SER A 134 2.69 11.22 -11.45
N GLY A 135 1.54 11.74 -11.02
CA GLY A 135 0.24 11.35 -11.53
C GLY A 135 -0.89 12.08 -10.81
N VAL A 136 -2.04 11.45 -10.67
CA VAL A 136 -3.20 11.97 -9.94
C VAL A 136 -3.47 11.11 -8.72
N ARG A 137 -3.98 11.70 -7.64
CA ARG A 137 -4.43 10.91 -6.50
C ARG A 137 -5.58 10.01 -6.92
N PHE A 138 -5.59 8.80 -6.38
CA PHE A 138 -6.72 7.91 -6.62
C PHE A 138 -8.04 8.50 -6.11
N SER A 139 -8.00 9.25 -5.01
CA SER A 139 -9.16 9.97 -4.46
C SER A 139 -9.73 11.01 -5.44
N ASP A 140 -8.89 11.76 -6.15
CA ASP A 140 -9.34 12.74 -7.13
C ASP A 140 -9.99 12.04 -8.34
N PHE A 141 -9.39 10.94 -8.80
CA PHE A 141 -9.99 10.07 -9.83
C PHE A 141 -11.35 9.51 -9.37
N ALA A 142 -11.43 8.96 -8.16
CA ALA A 142 -12.67 8.41 -7.61
C ALA A 142 -13.78 9.47 -7.50
N ASN A 143 -13.44 10.70 -7.09
CA ASN A 143 -14.36 11.81 -7.06
C ASN A 143 -14.82 12.22 -8.46
N MET A 144 -13.91 12.28 -9.43
CA MET A 144 -14.23 12.59 -10.84
C MET A 144 -15.24 11.60 -11.41
N VAL A 145 -15.09 10.31 -11.15
CA VAL A 145 -16.05 9.30 -11.64
C VAL A 145 -17.34 9.24 -10.82
N GLY A 146 -17.44 10.05 -9.77
CA GLY A 146 -18.62 10.15 -8.92
C GLY A 146 -18.87 8.90 -8.09
N MET A 147 -17.79 8.33 -7.51
CA MET A 147 -17.84 7.14 -6.69
C MET A 147 -18.76 7.34 -5.49
N GLN A 148 -19.60 6.34 -5.19
CA GLN A 148 -20.58 6.38 -4.12
C GLN A 148 -19.98 5.86 -2.81
N ARG A 149 -20.53 6.32 -1.68
CA ARG A 149 -20.05 5.96 -0.34
C ARG A 149 -20.11 4.47 -0.01
N PHE A 150 -20.99 3.74 -0.68
CA PHE A 150 -21.13 2.29 -0.50
C PHE A 150 -20.18 1.46 -1.37
N ALA A 151 -19.37 2.08 -2.24
CA ALA A 151 -18.26 1.39 -2.88
C ALA A 151 -17.25 0.97 -1.82
N SER A 152 -17.03 -0.33 -1.65
CA SER A 152 -16.21 -0.87 -0.57
C SER A 152 -14.85 -1.37 -1.06
N TYR A 153 -14.76 -1.83 -2.31
CA TYR A 153 -13.55 -2.42 -2.88
C TYR A 153 -13.32 -1.98 -4.32
N GLY A 154 -12.03 -1.86 -4.65
CA GLY A 154 -11.56 -1.69 -6.02
C GLY A 154 -10.69 -2.88 -6.45
N ARG A 155 -10.95 -3.44 -7.64
CA ARG A 155 -10.07 -4.36 -8.34
C ARG A 155 -9.40 -3.64 -9.48
N LEU A 156 -8.08 -3.69 -9.51
CA LEU A 156 -7.30 -3.19 -10.63
C LEU A 156 -6.61 -4.39 -11.30
N ILE A 157 -6.59 -4.41 -12.63
CA ILE A 157 -6.03 -5.50 -13.43
C ILE A 157 -4.94 -4.91 -14.32
N GLY A 158 -3.80 -5.58 -14.35
CA GLY A 158 -2.66 -5.24 -15.22
C GLY A 158 -2.67 -6.04 -16.52
N SER A 159 -1.91 -5.56 -17.49
CA SER A 159 -1.81 -6.17 -18.82
C SER A 159 -1.23 -7.59 -18.83
N ASP A 160 -0.50 -7.98 -17.79
CA ASP A 160 0.03 -9.34 -17.58
C ASP A 160 -0.98 -10.26 -16.89
N GLY A 161 -2.21 -9.81 -16.68
CA GLY A 161 -3.26 -10.51 -15.96
C GLY A 161 -3.08 -10.49 -14.43
N TYR A 162 -2.04 -9.85 -13.89
CA TYR A 162 -1.95 -9.63 -12.45
C TYR A 162 -3.07 -8.69 -12.00
N TYR A 163 -3.68 -8.98 -10.89
CA TYR A 163 -4.69 -8.09 -10.30
C TYR A 163 -4.49 -7.94 -8.81
N ILE A 164 -5.02 -6.86 -8.29
CA ILE A 164 -5.11 -6.61 -6.86
C ILE A 164 -6.54 -6.24 -6.52
N ASP A 165 -6.97 -6.66 -5.35
CA ASP A 165 -8.18 -6.18 -4.68
C ASP A 165 -7.74 -5.35 -3.48
N GLU A 166 -8.23 -4.12 -3.38
CA GLU A 166 -7.98 -3.22 -2.27
C GLU A 166 -9.29 -2.67 -1.74
N ASP A 167 -9.34 -2.46 -0.43
CA ASP A 167 -10.43 -1.69 0.17
C ASP A 167 -10.35 -0.21 -0.22
N MET A 168 -11.50 0.45 -0.24
CA MET A 168 -11.57 1.85 -0.63
C MET A 168 -10.87 2.78 0.37
N ALA A 169 -10.74 2.42 1.65
CA ALA A 169 -10.00 3.24 2.63
C ALA A 169 -8.51 3.29 2.24
N THR A 170 -7.94 2.15 1.84
CA THR A 170 -6.57 2.09 1.28
C THR A 170 -6.45 2.90 0.00
N LEU A 171 -7.35 2.71 -0.98
CA LEU A 171 -7.26 3.40 -2.28
C LEU A 171 -7.46 4.93 -2.16
N MET A 172 -8.31 5.38 -1.23
CA MET A 172 -8.58 6.79 -0.98
C MET A 172 -7.51 7.49 -0.14
N HIS A 173 -6.51 6.76 0.34
CA HIS A 173 -5.43 7.35 1.13
C HIS A 173 -4.67 8.42 0.31
N PRO A 174 -4.31 9.57 0.91
CA PRO A 174 -3.70 10.72 0.19
C PRO A 174 -2.42 10.40 -0.58
N GLN A 175 -1.68 9.35 -0.18
CA GLN A 175 -0.44 8.94 -0.86
C GLN A 175 -0.67 7.94 -2.00
N VAL A 176 -1.90 7.50 -2.25
CA VAL A 176 -2.18 6.57 -3.34
C VAL A 176 -2.40 7.33 -4.64
N VAL A 177 -1.60 7.00 -5.67
CA VAL A 177 -1.64 7.70 -6.95
C VAL A 177 -1.74 6.74 -8.13
N LEU A 178 -2.41 7.20 -9.16
CA LEU A 178 -2.35 6.67 -10.52
C LEU A 178 -1.25 7.44 -11.23
N ALA A 179 -0.07 6.82 -11.37
CA ALA A 179 1.13 7.46 -11.89
C ALA A 179 1.37 7.10 -13.37
N TRP A 180 1.84 8.06 -14.16
CA TRP A 180 2.30 7.86 -15.54
C TRP A 180 3.72 8.39 -15.76
N LEU A 181 4.33 9.06 -14.76
CA LEU A 181 5.73 9.46 -14.81
C LEU A 181 6.51 8.85 -13.65
N LEU A 182 7.76 8.54 -13.94
CA LEU A 182 8.80 8.09 -13.03
C LEU A 182 10.02 9.02 -13.20
N ASN A 183 10.46 9.70 -12.13
CA ASN A 183 11.54 10.68 -12.18
C ASN A 183 11.36 11.70 -13.32
N ASP A 184 10.14 12.25 -13.42
CA ASP A 184 9.72 13.25 -14.41
C ASP A 184 9.75 12.80 -15.88
N GLN A 185 10.02 11.52 -16.16
CA GLN A 185 9.95 10.91 -17.48
C GLN A 185 8.78 9.93 -17.58
N PRO A 186 8.26 9.62 -18.76
CA PRO A 186 7.29 8.54 -18.91
C PRO A 186 7.77 7.27 -18.22
N ILE A 187 6.87 6.57 -17.54
CA ILE A 187 7.24 5.29 -16.89
C ILE A 187 7.79 4.35 -17.97
N PRO A 188 9.00 3.78 -17.78
CA PRO A 188 9.51 2.79 -18.71
C PRO A 188 8.62 1.55 -18.77
N PRO A 189 8.51 0.86 -19.92
CA PRO A 189 7.70 -0.35 -20.08
C PRO A 189 7.89 -1.38 -18.96
N GLN A 190 9.14 -1.69 -18.62
CA GLN A 190 9.49 -2.66 -17.56
C GLN A 190 9.01 -2.24 -16.16
N HIS A 191 8.74 -0.96 -15.94
CA HIS A 191 8.27 -0.43 -14.66
C HIS A 191 6.78 -0.10 -14.62
N GLY A 192 6.03 -0.45 -15.69
CA GLY A 192 4.57 -0.45 -15.68
C GLY A 192 3.89 0.67 -16.42
N ALA A 193 4.50 1.18 -17.53
CA ALA A 193 3.78 2.02 -18.48
C ALA A 193 2.52 1.31 -18.99
N PRO A 194 1.49 2.03 -19.43
CA PRO A 194 1.36 3.49 -19.49
C PRO A 194 0.87 4.10 -18.17
N LEU A 195 0.22 3.32 -17.29
CA LEU A 195 -0.40 3.75 -16.04
C LEU A 195 -0.11 2.75 -14.94
N ARG A 196 0.31 3.23 -13.79
CA ARG A 196 0.64 2.40 -12.64
C ARG A 196 -0.05 2.91 -11.38
N LEU A 197 -0.57 1.99 -10.55
CA LEU A 197 -0.97 2.31 -9.19
C LEU A 197 0.26 2.31 -8.28
N ILE A 198 0.34 3.30 -7.39
CA ILE A 198 1.36 3.38 -6.35
C ILE A 198 0.67 3.43 -4.99
N ILE A 199 0.98 2.45 -4.14
CA ILE A 199 0.57 2.40 -2.72
C ILE A 199 1.87 2.32 -1.91
N PRO A 200 2.45 3.47 -1.50
CA PRO A 200 3.82 3.51 -0.98
C PRO A 200 3.97 2.87 0.41
N PHE A 201 2.89 2.75 1.17
CA PHE A 201 2.85 2.09 2.48
C PHE A 201 2.52 0.58 2.40
N ARG A 202 2.55 -0.01 1.21
CA ARG A 202 2.42 -1.45 0.93
C ARG A 202 3.61 -1.93 0.12
N TYR A 203 3.91 -3.23 0.22
CA TYR A 203 4.92 -3.83 -0.65
C TYR A 203 4.58 -3.67 -2.14
N GLY A 204 5.60 -3.58 -2.97
CA GLY A 204 5.48 -3.27 -4.39
C GLY A 204 4.54 -4.16 -5.20
N ALA A 205 4.23 -5.36 -4.72
CA ALA A 205 3.18 -6.22 -5.29
C ALA A 205 1.79 -5.57 -5.27
N ARG A 206 1.55 -4.62 -4.37
CA ARG A 206 0.28 -3.87 -4.31
C ARG A 206 0.31 -2.61 -5.19
N SER A 207 1.46 -2.23 -5.74
CA SER A 207 1.62 -1.12 -6.69
C SER A 207 1.55 -1.64 -8.12
N LEU A 208 0.33 -1.87 -8.60
CA LEU A 208 0.02 -2.56 -9.85
C LEU A 208 0.57 -1.84 -11.08
N LYS A 209 1.21 -2.59 -11.99
CA LYS A 209 1.77 -2.12 -13.24
C LYS A 209 0.77 -2.20 -14.40
N ALA A 210 0.93 -1.30 -15.39
CA ALA A 210 0.29 -1.38 -16.69
C ALA A 210 -1.21 -1.67 -16.61
N ILE A 211 -1.93 -0.80 -15.90
CA ILE A 211 -3.36 -0.95 -15.62
C ILE A 211 -4.16 -0.96 -16.91
N THR A 212 -4.96 -2.00 -17.12
CA THR A 212 -5.91 -2.16 -18.24
C THR A 212 -7.37 -2.01 -17.81
N ASP A 213 -7.65 -2.40 -16.55
CA ASP A 213 -9.02 -2.37 -16.02
C ASP A 213 -9.04 -1.87 -14.59
N ILE A 214 -10.05 -1.09 -14.26
CA ILE A 214 -10.42 -0.65 -12.91
C ILE A 214 -11.88 -1.02 -12.68
N GLN A 215 -12.16 -1.74 -11.61
CA GLN A 215 -13.50 -2.18 -11.26
C GLN A 215 -13.81 -1.75 -9.82
N PHE A 216 -15.05 -1.34 -9.55
CA PHE A 216 -15.53 -1.04 -8.22
C PHE A 216 -16.69 -1.95 -7.84
N THR A 217 -16.87 -2.21 -6.54
CA THR A 217 -17.99 -2.99 -6.01
C THR A 217 -18.33 -2.57 -4.58
N ALA A 218 -19.59 -2.77 -4.21
CA ALA A 218 -20.07 -2.60 -2.83
C ALA A 218 -19.75 -3.81 -1.93
N THR A 219 -19.47 -4.96 -2.55
CA THR A 219 -19.14 -6.22 -1.87
C THR A 219 -17.76 -6.70 -2.29
N THR A 220 -17.30 -7.83 -1.74
CA THR A 220 -16.07 -8.46 -2.20
C THR A 220 -16.21 -8.93 -3.65
N PHE A 221 -15.10 -8.95 -4.38
CA PHE A 221 -15.08 -9.55 -5.71
C PHE A 221 -15.15 -11.07 -5.61
N ALA A 222 -15.86 -11.68 -6.56
CA ALA A 222 -15.72 -13.12 -6.76
C ALA A 222 -14.24 -13.45 -7.03
N PRO A 223 -13.76 -14.64 -6.59
CA PRO A 223 -12.40 -15.09 -6.93
C PRO A 223 -12.17 -14.94 -8.44
N ALA A 224 -11.04 -14.38 -8.81
CA ALA A 224 -10.66 -14.33 -10.20
C ALA A 224 -10.41 -15.78 -10.69
N LYS A 225 -10.59 -16.01 -12.00
CA LYS A 225 -10.26 -17.30 -12.60
C LYS A 225 -8.82 -17.69 -12.19
N PRO A 226 -8.57 -18.99 -11.95
CA PRO A 226 -7.21 -19.45 -11.69
C PRO A 226 -6.27 -18.90 -12.75
N TRP A 227 -5.10 -18.55 -12.34
CA TRP A 227 -4.11 -17.97 -13.22
C TRP A 227 -3.73 -19.02 -14.26
N PRO A 228 -3.57 -18.66 -15.54
CA PRO A 228 -2.92 -19.59 -16.46
C PRO A 228 -1.54 -19.96 -15.92
N THR A 229 -1.33 -21.24 -15.72
CA THR A 229 -0.07 -21.83 -15.23
C THR A 229 1.01 -21.75 -16.32
#